data_bc0dc83a2beed1ea6b73592c9554657a
#
_entry.id   bc0dc83a2beed1ea6b73592c9554657a
#
_cell.length_a   1.000
_cell.length_b   1.000
_cell.length_c   1.000
_cell.angle_alpha   90.00
_cell.angle_beta   90.00
_cell.angle_gamma   90.00
#
_symmetry.space_group_name_H-M   'P 1'
#
loop_
_entity.id
_entity.type
_entity.pdbx_description
1 polymer ?
#
loop_
_entity_poly.entity_id
_entity_poly.type
_entity_poly.pdbx_seq_one_letter_code
_entity_poly.pdbx_strand_id
1 'polypeptide(L)'
;MRKLLRANVSRLRRDRAFWLLAALMAALGASMAVVNAVHARQDGEIWTMDYTLFIYVILAPILASVFTALFIGNEHSSGAMRNKLIAGHRRGCIYLADLLVSCCAEICLCLAFALPQAGLGLLLKGEWKAAPAELALYIGLSFALMLAFTALFTLIAMLCQNKAHTMAGCILLTFALLFAGVYISSTLEEPEYLAAYSYTENGVTVEEPEQKNPYYISGVKRQVYECLLDRTPGGQVIQICVMLALTALCTLLSLRFFRWE
;
A
#
# COMPACT_ATOMS: atom_id res chain seq x y z
N MET A 1 19.87 1.87 21.37
CA MET A 1 19.18 1.65 20.09
C MET A 1 19.67 0.43 19.32
N ARG A 2 20.99 0.25 19.07
CA ARG A 2 21.54 -0.92 18.34
C ARG A 2 21.14 -2.29 18.92
N LYS A 3 21.14 -2.43 20.27
CA LYS A 3 20.76 -3.70 20.94
C LYS A 3 19.27 -4.02 20.72
N LEU A 4 18.37 -3.02 20.81
CA LEU A 4 16.93 -3.17 20.55
C LEU A 4 16.67 -3.58 19.09
N LEU A 5 17.30 -2.89 18.14
CA LEU A 5 17.14 -3.19 16.72
C LEU A 5 17.60 -4.63 16.42
N ARG A 6 18.75 -5.05 16.95
CA ARG A 6 19.26 -6.42 16.77
C ARG A 6 18.30 -7.47 17.36
N ALA A 7 17.72 -7.18 18.53
CA ALA A 7 16.74 -8.06 19.17
C ALA A 7 15.47 -8.18 18.32
N ASN A 8 14.93 -7.06 17.84
CA ASN A 8 13.72 -7.04 17.00
C ASN A 8 13.94 -7.70 15.64
N VAL A 9 15.09 -7.49 14.98
CA VAL A 9 15.46 -8.18 13.73
C VAL A 9 15.61 -9.69 13.97
N SER A 10 16.23 -10.10 15.09
CA SER A 10 16.32 -11.53 15.42
C SER A 10 14.95 -12.15 15.65
N ARG A 11 14.00 -11.39 16.24
CA ARG A 11 12.61 -11.82 16.41
C ARG A 11 11.90 -11.94 15.07
N LEU A 12 12.04 -10.94 14.18
CA LEU A 12 11.47 -10.96 12.84
C LEU A 12 11.92 -12.23 12.06
N ARG A 13 13.20 -12.54 12.10
CA ARG A 13 13.74 -13.74 11.42
C ARG A 13 13.17 -15.06 11.93
N ARG A 14 12.72 -15.11 13.18
CA ARG A 14 12.13 -16.30 13.81
C ARG A 14 10.61 -16.30 13.78
N ASP A 15 9.99 -15.21 13.30
CA ASP A 15 8.54 -15.08 13.26
C ASP A 15 7.96 -15.91 12.10
N ARG A 16 7.17 -16.93 12.45
CA ARG A 16 6.51 -17.80 11.46
C ARG A 16 5.48 -17.05 10.63
N ALA A 17 4.78 -16.08 11.24
CA ALA A 17 3.78 -15.29 10.55
C ALA A 17 4.42 -14.47 9.41
N PHE A 18 5.57 -13.85 9.67
CA PHE A 18 6.32 -13.12 8.64
C PHE A 18 6.67 -14.01 7.43
N TRP A 19 7.22 -15.20 7.68
CA TRP A 19 7.61 -16.09 6.59
C TRP A 19 6.43 -16.67 5.82
N LEU A 20 5.30 -16.92 6.49
CA LEU A 20 4.06 -17.33 5.83
C LEU A 20 3.51 -16.22 4.93
N LEU A 21 3.51 -14.96 5.39
CA LEU A 21 3.09 -13.83 4.58
C LEU A 21 4.05 -13.58 3.40
N ALA A 22 5.34 -13.71 3.61
CA ALA A 22 6.34 -13.59 2.54
C ALA A 22 6.18 -14.70 1.49
N ALA A 23 5.95 -15.94 1.91
CA ALA A 23 5.68 -17.05 1.00
C ALA A 23 4.37 -16.86 0.22
N LEU A 24 3.32 -16.34 0.88
CA LEU A 24 2.06 -15.98 0.22
C LEU A 24 2.28 -14.90 -0.84
N MET A 25 3.01 -13.82 -0.51
CA MET A 25 3.34 -12.76 -1.48
C MET A 25 4.13 -13.30 -2.67
N ALA A 26 5.11 -14.16 -2.43
CA ALA A 26 5.90 -14.78 -3.49
C ALA A 26 5.04 -15.68 -4.39
N ALA A 27 4.14 -16.47 -3.82
CA ALA A 27 3.22 -17.30 -4.57
C ALA A 27 2.23 -16.47 -5.41
N LEU A 28 1.71 -15.36 -4.84
CA LEU A 28 0.84 -14.42 -5.57
C LEU A 28 1.59 -13.74 -6.72
N GLY A 29 2.81 -13.26 -6.51
CA GLY A 29 3.63 -12.67 -7.56
C GLY A 29 3.93 -13.66 -8.69
N ALA A 30 4.30 -14.89 -8.34
CA ALA A 30 4.54 -15.94 -9.31
C ALA A 30 3.26 -16.31 -10.10
N SER A 31 2.13 -16.47 -9.41
CA SER A 31 0.85 -16.81 -10.06
C SER A 31 0.38 -15.71 -11.01
N MET A 32 0.54 -14.44 -10.63
CA MET A 32 0.22 -13.31 -11.50
C MET A 32 1.05 -13.30 -12.78
N ALA A 33 2.35 -13.58 -12.70
CA ALA A 33 3.20 -13.69 -13.87
C ALA A 33 2.73 -14.79 -14.82
N VAL A 34 2.38 -15.96 -14.29
CA VAL A 34 1.90 -17.09 -15.08
C VAL A 34 0.54 -16.80 -15.72
N VAL A 35 -0.42 -16.29 -14.94
CA VAL A 35 -1.77 -15.98 -15.43
C VAL A 35 -1.73 -14.96 -16.56
N ASN A 36 -0.98 -13.85 -16.38
CA ASN A 36 -0.88 -12.82 -17.41
C ASN A 36 -0.17 -13.34 -18.69
N ALA A 37 0.86 -14.17 -18.53
CA ALA A 37 1.54 -14.78 -19.68
C ALA A 37 0.64 -15.77 -20.43
N VAL A 38 -0.25 -16.48 -19.75
CA VAL A 38 -1.23 -17.40 -20.39
C VAL A 38 -2.28 -16.59 -21.15
N HIS A 39 -2.85 -15.55 -20.55
CA HIS A 39 -3.83 -14.68 -21.21
C HIS A 39 -3.24 -14.02 -22.46
N ALA A 40 -2.06 -13.41 -22.36
CA ALA A 40 -1.40 -12.79 -23.49
C ALA A 40 -1.16 -13.76 -24.67
N ARG A 41 -0.83 -15.03 -24.36
CA ARG A 41 -0.69 -16.07 -25.40
C ARG A 41 -2.02 -16.47 -26.04
N GLN A 42 -3.13 -16.47 -25.28
CA GLN A 42 -4.46 -16.78 -25.78
C GLN A 42 -4.98 -15.66 -26.69
N ASP A 43 -4.72 -14.41 -26.32
CA ASP A 43 -5.17 -13.23 -27.06
C ASP A 43 -4.23 -12.89 -28.23
N GLY A 44 -3.07 -13.55 -28.34
CA GLY A 44 -2.04 -13.26 -29.35
C GLY A 44 -1.33 -11.92 -29.13
N GLU A 45 -1.42 -11.36 -27.92
CA GLU A 45 -0.84 -10.08 -27.55
C GLU A 45 0.49 -10.27 -26.81
N ILE A 46 1.30 -9.20 -26.79
CA ILE A 46 2.54 -9.14 -26.01
C ILE A 46 2.18 -8.65 -24.60
N TRP A 47 2.47 -9.47 -23.60
CA TRP A 47 2.24 -9.09 -22.21
C TRP A 47 3.19 -7.98 -21.76
N THR A 48 2.62 -6.88 -21.25
CA THR A 48 3.36 -5.79 -20.64
C THR A 48 3.43 -5.97 -19.12
N MET A 49 4.66 -5.94 -18.57
CA MET A 49 4.90 -6.18 -17.15
C MET A 49 4.69 -4.93 -16.28
N ASP A 50 4.69 -3.73 -16.88
CA ASP A 50 4.67 -2.43 -16.17
C ASP A 50 3.52 -2.30 -15.18
N TYR A 51 2.32 -2.67 -15.59
CA TYR A 51 1.13 -2.55 -14.77
C TYR A 51 1.03 -3.65 -13.71
N THR A 52 1.37 -4.88 -14.08
CA THR A 52 1.17 -6.06 -13.22
C THR A 52 2.19 -6.12 -12.08
N LEU A 53 3.38 -5.51 -12.27
CA LEU A 53 4.40 -5.45 -11.23
C LEU A 53 3.89 -4.72 -9.97
N PHE A 54 3.10 -3.65 -10.14
CA PHE A 54 2.65 -2.80 -9.03
C PHE A 54 1.38 -3.29 -8.31
N ILE A 55 0.84 -4.47 -8.66
CA ILE A 55 -0.32 -5.06 -7.95
C ILE A 55 -0.02 -5.26 -6.46
N TYR A 56 1.25 -5.45 -6.08
CA TYR A 56 1.62 -5.55 -4.67
C TYR A 56 1.24 -4.31 -3.85
N VAL A 57 1.12 -3.14 -4.47
CA VAL A 57 0.73 -1.89 -3.79
C VAL A 57 -0.66 -1.98 -3.17
N ILE A 58 -1.54 -2.83 -3.72
CA ILE A 58 -2.87 -3.09 -3.17
C ILE A 58 -2.80 -4.18 -2.09
N LEU A 59 -2.00 -5.22 -2.30
CA LEU A 59 -1.94 -6.39 -1.43
C LEU A 59 -1.06 -6.17 -0.20
N ALA A 60 0.08 -5.49 -0.36
CA ALA A 60 1.07 -5.32 0.69
C ALA A 60 0.52 -4.57 1.92
N PRO A 61 -0.26 -3.47 1.81
CA PRO A 61 -0.83 -2.81 2.99
C PRO A 61 -1.76 -3.71 3.81
N ILE A 62 -2.52 -4.59 3.14
CA ILE A 62 -3.42 -5.53 3.82
C ILE A 62 -2.60 -6.52 4.66
N LEU A 63 -1.56 -7.10 4.07
CA LEU A 63 -0.70 -8.06 4.77
C LEU A 63 0.18 -7.39 5.83
N ALA A 64 0.66 -6.16 5.57
CA ALA A 64 1.39 -5.35 6.53
C ALA A 64 0.55 -4.98 7.75
N SER A 65 -0.73 -4.68 7.56
CA SER A 65 -1.65 -4.39 8.67
C SER A 65 -1.75 -5.58 9.62
N VAL A 66 -1.92 -6.79 9.08
CA VAL A 66 -1.95 -8.03 9.84
C VAL A 66 -0.60 -8.30 10.51
N PHE A 67 0.50 -8.18 9.75
CA PHE A 67 1.84 -8.41 10.29
C PHE A 67 2.16 -7.46 11.45
N THR A 68 1.97 -6.15 11.25
CA THR A 68 2.27 -5.14 12.27
C THR A 68 1.45 -5.35 13.54
N ALA A 69 0.15 -5.66 13.39
CA ALA A 69 -0.73 -5.97 14.51
C ALA A 69 -0.28 -7.22 15.28
N LEU A 70 0.14 -8.27 14.59
CA LEU A 70 0.67 -9.49 15.21
C LEU A 70 2.03 -9.23 15.85
N PHE A 71 2.94 -8.56 15.16
CA PHE A 71 4.32 -8.35 15.60
C PHE A 71 4.38 -7.45 16.84
N ILE A 72 3.73 -6.28 16.81
CA ILE A 72 3.70 -5.34 17.93
C ILE A 72 2.71 -5.80 19.01
N GLY A 73 1.53 -6.30 18.62
CA GLY A 73 0.53 -6.81 19.57
C GLY A 73 1.02 -7.98 20.41
N ASN A 74 1.88 -8.84 19.86
CA ASN A 74 2.54 -9.90 20.65
C ASN A 74 3.53 -9.34 21.68
N GLU A 75 4.17 -8.20 21.42
CA GLU A 75 5.02 -7.52 22.42
C GLU A 75 4.22 -6.98 23.61
N HIS A 76 3.05 -6.41 23.34
CA HIS A 76 2.17 -5.94 24.40
C HIS A 76 1.63 -7.10 25.24
N SER A 77 1.13 -8.15 24.58
CA SER A 77 0.52 -9.30 25.28
C SER A 77 1.52 -10.16 26.07
N SER A 78 2.76 -10.27 25.60
CA SER A 78 3.83 -11.01 26.30
C SER A 78 4.54 -10.22 27.40
N GLY A 79 4.20 -8.94 27.57
CA GLY A 79 4.92 -8.06 28.50
C GLY A 79 6.34 -7.67 28.07
N ALA A 80 6.74 -8.02 26.86
CA ALA A 80 8.08 -7.70 26.34
C ALA A 80 8.33 -6.19 26.29
N MET A 81 7.30 -5.41 26.00
CA MET A 81 7.33 -3.94 26.02
C MET A 81 7.67 -3.42 27.42
N ARG A 82 7.01 -3.97 28.47
CA ARG A 82 7.27 -3.64 29.87
C ARG A 82 8.70 -3.97 30.27
N ASN A 83 9.21 -5.14 29.86
CA ASN A 83 10.58 -5.57 30.13
C ASN A 83 11.62 -4.65 29.47
N LYS A 84 11.35 -4.15 28.24
CA LYS A 84 12.21 -3.18 27.57
C LYS A 84 12.28 -1.84 28.36
N LEU A 85 11.17 -1.41 28.96
CA LEU A 85 11.11 -0.20 29.79
C LEU A 85 11.85 -0.38 31.13
N ILE A 86 11.67 -1.53 31.81
CA ILE A 86 12.38 -1.88 33.05
C ILE A 86 13.89 -1.95 32.81
N ALA A 87 14.33 -2.43 31.64
CA ALA A 87 15.74 -2.43 31.23
C ALA A 87 16.31 -1.03 30.93
N GLY A 88 15.54 0.06 31.18
CA GLY A 88 15.99 1.44 31.05
C GLY A 88 15.97 2.01 29.64
N HIS A 89 15.31 1.33 28.68
CA HIS A 89 15.20 1.87 27.33
C HIS A 89 14.15 2.97 27.26
N ARG A 90 14.50 4.09 26.62
CA ARG A 90 13.55 5.20 26.38
C ARG A 90 12.44 4.75 25.45
N ARG A 91 11.19 5.13 25.75
CA ARG A 91 9.99 4.78 24.94
C ARG A 91 10.15 5.11 23.45
N GLY A 92 10.70 6.30 23.13
CA GLY A 92 10.98 6.70 21.74
C GLY A 92 11.97 5.79 21.02
N CYS A 93 12.98 5.23 21.74
CA CYS A 93 13.92 4.28 21.14
C CYS A 93 13.25 2.93 20.86
N ILE A 94 12.30 2.51 21.69
CA ILE A 94 11.52 1.30 21.49
C ILE A 94 10.64 1.47 20.25
N TYR A 95 9.86 2.57 20.18
CA TYR A 95 9.03 2.89 19.03
C TYR A 95 9.81 2.92 17.71
N LEU A 96 10.92 3.68 17.66
CA LEU A 96 11.76 3.76 16.47
C LEU A 96 12.36 2.41 16.06
N ALA A 97 12.72 1.56 17.01
CA ALA A 97 13.22 0.23 16.71
C ALA A 97 12.13 -0.67 16.10
N ASP A 98 10.90 -0.59 16.62
CA ASP A 98 9.77 -1.36 16.11
C ASP A 98 9.31 -0.82 14.74
N LEU A 99 9.27 0.49 14.54
CA LEU A 99 8.98 1.11 13.24
C LEU A 99 10.00 0.70 12.17
N LEU A 100 11.30 0.80 12.46
CA LEU A 100 12.35 0.43 11.51
C LEU A 100 12.28 -1.05 11.11
N VAL A 101 12.00 -1.94 12.06
CA VAL A 101 11.87 -3.37 11.75
C VAL A 101 10.59 -3.65 10.96
N SER A 102 9.49 -2.96 11.26
CA SER A 102 8.26 -3.06 10.47
C SER A 102 8.46 -2.55 9.05
N CYS A 103 9.17 -1.43 8.85
CA CYS A 103 9.54 -0.94 7.51
C CYS A 103 10.41 -1.96 6.74
N CYS A 104 11.40 -2.57 7.41
CA CYS A 104 12.21 -3.62 6.78
C CYS A 104 11.36 -4.84 6.41
N ALA A 105 10.43 -5.26 7.26
CA ALA A 105 9.53 -6.36 6.97
C ALA A 105 8.64 -6.06 5.76
N GLU A 106 8.08 -4.86 5.70
CA GLU A 106 7.24 -4.40 4.57
C GLU A 106 8.01 -4.40 3.25
N ILE A 107 9.22 -3.85 3.24
CA ILE A 107 10.09 -3.89 2.06
C ILE A 107 10.36 -5.34 1.64
N CYS A 108 10.61 -6.25 2.59
CA CYS A 108 10.81 -7.67 2.27
C CYS A 108 9.55 -8.31 1.68
N LEU A 109 8.34 -7.96 2.15
CA LEU A 109 7.07 -8.45 1.60
C LEU A 109 6.86 -7.94 0.16
N CYS A 110 7.11 -6.65 -0.11
CA CYS A 110 7.05 -6.09 -1.45
C CYS A 110 8.03 -6.79 -2.40
N LEU A 111 9.27 -7.00 -1.97
CA LEU A 111 10.27 -7.72 -2.76
C LEU A 111 9.92 -9.19 -2.95
N ALA A 112 9.30 -9.83 -1.96
CA ALA A 112 8.83 -11.21 -2.08
C ALA A 112 7.78 -11.37 -3.18
N PHE A 113 6.98 -10.37 -3.46
CA PHE A 113 6.06 -10.35 -4.61
C PHE A 113 6.79 -9.96 -5.90
N ALA A 114 7.51 -8.85 -5.89
CA ALA A 114 8.07 -8.23 -7.09
C ALA A 114 9.16 -9.08 -7.76
N LEU A 115 10.01 -9.77 -6.97
CA LEU A 115 11.09 -10.58 -7.53
C LEU A 115 10.59 -11.81 -8.31
N PRO A 116 9.68 -12.65 -7.80
CA PRO A 116 9.11 -13.76 -8.58
C PRO A 116 8.30 -13.26 -9.78
N GLN A 117 7.53 -12.20 -9.62
CA GLN A 117 6.77 -11.59 -10.72
C GLN A 117 7.69 -11.13 -11.86
N ALA A 118 8.70 -10.32 -11.56
CA ALA A 118 9.64 -9.82 -12.56
C ALA A 118 10.50 -10.95 -13.16
N GLY A 119 11.00 -11.87 -12.33
CA GLY A 119 11.83 -12.98 -12.76
C GLY A 119 11.09 -13.94 -13.71
N LEU A 120 9.90 -14.38 -13.34
CA LEU A 120 9.06 -15.22 -14.20
C LEU A 120 8.55 -14.44 -15.41
N GLY A 121 8.23 -13.15 -15.25
CA GLY A 121 7.81 -12.29 -16.35
C GLY A 121 8.86 -12.23 -17.47
N LEU A 122 10.12 -12.03 -17.11
CA LEU A 122 11.23 -12.07 -18.09
C LEU A 122 11.40 -13.44 -18.73
N LEU A 123 11.30 -14.53 -17.95
CA LEU A 123 11.38 -15.89 -18.48
C LEU A 123 10.23 -16.21 -19.45
N LEU A 124 9.06 -15.67 -19.22
CA LEU A 124 7.86 -15.87 -20.03
C LEU A 124 7.74 -14.87 -21.19
N LYS A 125 8.80 -14.10 -21.47
CA LYS A 125 8.90 -13.09 -22.54
C LYS A 125 7.94 -11.91 -22.39
N GLY A 126 7.69 -11.46 -21.15
CA GLY A 126 7.04 -10.19 -20.90
C GLY A 126 7.95 -9.01 -21.26
N GLU A 127 7.36 -7.94 -21.76
CA GLU A 127 8.08 -6.75 -22.19
C GLU A 127 7.84 -5.57 -21.25
N TRP A 128 8.85 -4.70 -21.12
CA TRP A 128 8.76 -3.42 -20.43
C TRP A 128 8.52 -2.33 -21.46
N LYS A 129 7.40 -1.59 -21.35
CA LYS A 129 7.10 -0.44 -22.20
C LYS A 129 7.47 0.89 -21.55
N ALA A 130 7.41 0.97 -20.21
CA ALA A 130 7.73 2.18 -19.48
C ALA A 130 9.23 2.50 -19.57
N ALA A 131 9.53 3.80 -19.66
CA ALA A 131 10.91 4.27 -19.61
C ALA A 131 11.52 3.96 -18.23
N PRO A 132 12.83 3.61 -18.14
CA PRO A 132 13.47 3.30 -16.84
C PRO A 132 13.32 4.39 -15.78
N ALA A 133 13.28 5.65 -16.19
CA ALA A 133 13.07 6.78 -15.29
C ALA A 133 11.66 6.80 -14.69
N GLU A 134 10.64 6.50 -15.48
CA GLU A 134 9.25 6.40 -15.02
C GLU A 134 9.08 5.21 -14.06
N LEU A 135 9.66 4.07 -14.42
CA LEU A 135 9.65 2.89 -13.56
C LEU A 135 10.30 3.17 -12.21
N ALA A 136 11.43 3.90 -12.18
CA ALA A 136 12.10 4.30 -10.95
C ALA A 136 11.22 5.22 -10.07
N LEU A 137 10.47 6.14 -10.69
CA LEU A 137 9.53 7.01 -9.97
C LEU A 137 8.36 6.21 -9.38
N TYR A 138 7.77 5.27 -10.13
CA TYR A 138 6.70 4.39 -9.63
C TYR A 138 7.18 3.52 -8.48
N ILE A 139 8.39 2.97 -8.56
CA ILE A 139 9.01 2.21 -7.46
C ILE A 139 9.20 3.14 -6.24
N GLY A 140 9.74 4.34 -6.44
CA GLY A 140 9.93 5.32 -5.37
C GLY A 140 8.62 5.70 -4.69
N LEU A 141 7.57 5.96 -5.48
CA LEU A 141 6.23 6.28 -4.97
C LEU A 141 5.63 5.11 -4.18
N SER A 142 5.74 3.89 -4.70
CA SER A 142 5.22 2.70 -4.00
C SER A 142 5.92 2.48 -2.65
N PHE A 143 7.24 2.63 -2.58
CA PHE A 143 7.96 2.53 -1.31
C PHE A 143 7.61 3.67 -0.34
N ALA A 144 7.46 4.90 -0.80
CA ALA A 144 7.03 6.01 0.05
C ALA A 144 5.63 5.76 0.64
N LEU A 145 4.71 5.24 -0.18
CA LEU A 145 3.38 4.86 0.25
C LEU A 145 3.42 3.74 1.30
N MET A 146 4.21 2.69 1.08
CA MET A 146 4.38 1.59 2.04
C MET A 146 4.94 2.08 3.37
N LEU A 147 5.93 2.99 3.36
CA LEU A 147 6.46 3.59 4.57
C LEU A 147 5.39 4.39 5.34
N ALA A 148 4.54 5.13 4.63
CA ALA A 148 3.43 5.87 5.25
C ALA A 148 2.42 4.91 5.91
N PHE A 149 2.01 3.84 5.23
CA PHE A 149 1.14 2.81 5.82
C PHE A 149 1.78 2.16 7.05
N THR A 150 3.05 1.77 6.97
CA THR A 150 3.78 1.16 8.09
C THR A 150 3.84 2.11 9.30
N ALA A 151 4.06 3.41 9.08
CA ALA A 151 4.06 4.39 10.15
C ALA A 151 2.68 4.55 10.81
N LEU A 152 1.60 4.58 10.01
CA LEU A 152 0.23 4.61 10.50
C LEU A 152 -0.12 3.36 11.30
N PHE A 153 0.20 2.17 10.79
CA PHE A 153 -0.06 0.91 11.50
C PHE A 153 0.73 0.80 12.80
N THR A 154 2.00 1.23 12.79
CA THR A 154 2.82 1.27 14.01
C THR A 154 2.27 2.25 15.03
N LEU A 155 1.77 3.42 14.60
CA LEU A 155 1.09 4.38 15.47
C LEU A 155 -0.14 3.75 16.13
N ILE A 156 -1.03 3.12 15.33
CA ILE A 156 -2.23 2.45 15.84
C ILE A 156 -1.85 1.33 16.81
N ALA A 157 -0.86 0.50 16.45
CA ALA A 157 -0.40 -0.61 17.28
C ALA A 157 0.15 -0.17 18.63
N MET A 158 0.78 1.00 18.69
CA MET A 158 1.30 1.57 19.94
C MET A 158 0.21 2.23 20.80
N LEU A 159 -0.85 2.75 20.18
CA LEU A 159 -1.99 3.34 20.89
C LEU A 159 -2.95 2.25 21.40
N CYS A 160 -3.19 1.22 20.60
CA CYS A 160 -4.09 0.13 20.94
C CYS A 160 -3.31 -1.00 21.63
N GLN A 161 -3.17 -1.00 22.93
CA GLN A 161 -2.42 -2.02 23.68
C GLN A 161 -3.00 -3.45 23.55
N ASN A 162 -4.12 -3.62 22.87
CA ASN A 162 -4.80 -4.90 22.64
C ASN A 162 -4.61 -5.37 21.19
N LYS A 163 -4.07 -6.59 21.03
CA LYS A 163 -3.78 -7.22 19.72
C LYS A 163 -5.01 -7.25 18.79
N ALA A 164 -6.19 -7.61 19.29
CA ALA A 164 -7.40 -7.71 18.48
C ALA A 164 -7.87 -6.34 17.97
N HIS A 165 -7.87 -5.32 18.84
CA HIS A 165 -8.24 -3.95 18.46
C HIS A 165 -7.24 -3.35 17.47
N THR A 166 -5.94 -3.61 17.65
CA THR A 166 -4.91 -3.18 16.70
C THR A 166 -5.14 -3.78 15.33
N MET A 167 -5.39 -5.09 15.26
CA MET A 167 -5.64 -5.79 14.00
C MET A 167 -6.89 -5.27 13.29
N ALA A 168 -7.99 -5.13 14.02
CA ALA A 168 -9.23 -4.57 13.46
C ALA A 168 -9.04 -3.13 12.97
N GLY A 169 -8.39 -2.27 13.75
CA GLY A 169 -8.15 -0.87 13.40
C GLY A 169 -7.25 -0.72 12.17
N CYS A 170 -6.17 -1.49 12.08
CA CYS A 170 -5.27 -1.46 10.92
C CYS A 170 -5.95 -1.96 9.65
N ILE A 171 -6.73 -3.05 9.73
CA ILE A 171 -7.47 -3.61 8.58
C ILE A 171 -8.55 -2.62 8.13
N LEU A 172 -9.36 -2.08 9.05
CA LEU A 172 -10.40 -1.11 8.72
C LEU A 172 -9.81 0.14 8.06
N LEU A 173 -8.70 0.66 8.59
CA LEU A 173 -8.01 1.81 7.99
C LEU A 173 -7.53 1.49 6.58
N THR A 174 -6.96 0.32 6.36
CA THR A 174 -6.48 -0.11 5.03
C THR A 174 -7.62 -0.13 4.03
N PHE A 175 -8.74 -0.78 4.36
CA PHE A 175 -9.90 -0.81 3.47
C PHE A 175 -10.51 0.57 3.26
N ALA A 176 -10.61 1.40 4.30
CA ALA A 176 -11.11 2.76 4.16
C ALA A 176 -10.27 3.59 3.17
N LEU A 177 -8.94 3.49 3.26
CA LEU A 177 -8.04 4.20 2.35
C LEU A 177 -8.08 3.62 0.92
N LEU A 178 -8.18 2.30 0.76
CA LEU A 178 -8.34 1.66 -0.55
C LEU A 178 -9.65 2.08 -1.21
N PHE A 179 -10.77 2.04 -0.50
CA PHE A 179 -12.06 2.48 -1.03
C PHE A 179 -12.07 3.98 -1.34
N ALA A 180 -11.45 4.81 -0.51
CA ALA A 180 -11.30 6.24 -0.80
C ALA A 180 -10.49 6.46 -2.09
N GLY A 181 -9.41 5.70 -2.29
CA GLY A 181 -8.61 5.76 -3.50
C GLY A 181 -9.40 5.37 -4.76
N VAL A 182 -10.14 4.26 -4.69
CA VAL A 182 -11.03 3.81 -5.79
C VAL A 182 -12.11 4.85 -6.07
N TYR A 183 -12.75 5.38 -5.03
CA TYR A 183 -13.78 6.41 -5.17
C TYR A 183 -13.23 7.68 -5.85
N ILE A 184 -12.05 8.15 -5.45
CA ILE A 184 -11.40 9.31 -6.05
C ILE A 184 -11.08 9.03 -7.53
N SER A 185 -10.52 7.86 -7.83
CA SER A 185 -10.18 7.47 -9.20
C SER A 185 -11.42 7.40 -10.09
N SER A 186 -12.47 6.71 -9.67
CA SER A 186 -13.70 6.59 -10.43
C SER A 186 -14.39 7.94 -10.66
N THR A 187 -14.35 8.82 -9.66
CA THR A 187 -14.96 10.16 -9.77
C THR A 187 -14.20 11.06 -10.76
N LEU A 188 -12.89 10.87 -10.91
CA LEU A 188 -12.09 11.62 -11.90
C LEU A 188 -12.30 11.12 -13.33
N GLU A 189 -12.65 9.85 -13.50
CA GLU A 189 -12.94 9.24 -14.80
C GLU A 189 -14.32 9.64 -15.35
N GLU A 190 -15.20 10.19 -14.50
CA GLU A 190 -16.53 10.65 -14.94
C GLU A 190 -16.43 11.81 -15.93
N PRO A 191 -17.03 11.67 -17.14
CA PRO A 191 -17.04 12.74 -18.14
C PRO A 191 -17.98 13.87 -17.70
N GLU A 192 -17.72 15.09 -18.17
CA GLU A 192 -18.58 16.26 -17.87
C GLU A 192 -19.98 16.12 -18.47
N TYR A 193 -20.05 15.50 -19.63
CA TYR A 193 -21.31 15.24 -20.31
C TYR A 193 -21.45 13.76 -20.63
N LEU A 194 -22.60 13.20 -20.36
CA LEU A 194 -22.97 11.86 -20.79
C LEU A 194 -23.27 11.90 -22.30
N ALA A 195 -22.61 10.99 -23.04
CA ALA A 195 -22.82 10.93 -24.50
C ALA A 195 -24.29 10.66 -24.83
N ALA A 196 -24.76 11.28 -25.88
CA ALA A 196 -26.06 10.96 -26.44
C ALA A 196 -26.13 9.47 -26.80
N TYR A 197 -27.19 8.79 -26.41
CA TYR A 197 -27.40 7.38 -26.75
C TYR A 197 -28.83 7.18 -27.29
N SER A 198 -28.95 6.21 -28.17
CA SER A 198 -30.26 5.81 -28.71
C SER A 198 -30.57 4.38 -28.29
N TYR A 199 -31.81 4.15 -27.86
CA TYR A 199 -32.31 2.82 -27.56
C TYR A 199 -33.67 2.60 -28.19
N THR A 200 -33.99 1.35 -28.52
CA THR A 200 -35.28 1.01 -29.14
C THR A 200 -36.17 0.37 -28.09
N GLU A 201 -37.25 1.04 -27.75
CA GLU A 201 -38.28 0.55 -26.86
C GLU A 201 -39.60 0.40 -27.65
N ASN A 202 -40.22 -0.77 -27.62
CA ASN A 202 -41.48 -1.10 -28.33
C ASN A 202 -41.47 -0.78 -29.83
N GLY A 203 -40.29 -0.91 -30.49
CA GLY A 203 -40.15 -0.63 -31.92
C GLY A 203 -40.02 0.86 -32.30
N VAL A 204 -39.94 1.73 -31.30
CA VAL A 204 -39.65 3.17 -31.48
C VAL A 204 -38.23 3.45 -30.99
N THR A 205 -37.40 4.05 -31.84
CA THR A 205 -36.08 4.52 -31.47
C THR A 205 -36.20 5.82 -30.70
N VAL A 206 -35.80 5.82 -29.45
CA VAL A 206 -35.72 7.01 -28.58
C VAL A 206 -34.27 7.47 -28.58
N GLU A 207 -34.03 8.71 -28.94
CA GLU A 207 -32.72 9.37 -28.85
C GLU A 207 -32.70 10.25 -27.61
N GLU A 208 -31.80 9.93 -26.66
CA GLU A 208 -31.53 10.78 -25.52
C GLU A 208 -30.38 11.74 -25.86
N PRO A 209 -30.61 13.06 -25.75
CA PRO A 209 -29.57 14.05 -26.04
C PRO A 209 -28.46 14.02 -25.01
N GLU A 210 -27.32 14.58 -25.37
CA GLU A 210 -26.22 14.80 -24.45
C GLU A 210 -26.67 15.57 -23.20
N GLN A 211 -26.43 14.98 -22.01
CA GLN A 211 -26.87 15.56 -20.75
C GLN A 211 -25.66 15.80 -19.84
N LYS A 212 -25.73 16.87 -19.04
CA LYS A 212 -24.69 17.15 -18.06
C LYS A 212 -24.69 16.06 -16.98
N ASN A 213 -23.51 15.46 -16.76
CA ASN A 213 -23.35 14.39 -15.79
C ASN A 213 -23.53 14.93 -14.34
N PRO A 214 -24.54 14.48 -13.58
CA PRO A 214 -24.75 14.93 -12.21
C PRO A 214 -23.65 14.49 -11.24
N TYR A 215 -22.85 13.46 -11.60
CA TYR A 215 -21.75 12.95 -10.79
C TYR A 215 -20.41 13.64 -11.10
N TYR A 216 -20.35 14.47 -12.15
CA TYR A 216 -19.15 15.21 -12.50
C TYR A 216 -18.80 16.22 -11.44
N ILE A 217 -17.57 16.13 -10.93
CA ILE A 217 -17.02 17.10 -10.00
C ILE A 217 -16.24 18.18 -10.73
N SER A 218 -16.50 19.43 -10.41
CA SER A 218 -15.80 20.60 -10.97
C SER A 218 -15.11 21.42 -9.88
N GLY A 219 -14.29 22.37 -10.30
CA GLY A 219 -13.66 23.34 -9.42
C GLY A 219 -12.61 22.76 -8.48
N VAL A 220 -12.53 23.31 -7.27
CA VAL A 220 -11.46 22.98 -6.29
C VAL A 220 -11.40 21.49 -5.93
N LYS A 221 -12.57 20.81 -5.84
CA LYS A 221 -12.59 19.36 -5.55
C LYS A 221 -11.86 18.56 -6.64
N ARG A 222 -12.13 18.85 -7.90
CA ARG A 222 -11.47 18.17 -9.02
C ARG A 222 -9.97 18.44 -9.01
N GLN A 223 -9.56 19.70 -8.81
CA GLN A 223 -8.14 20.07 -8.72
C GLN A 223 -7.40 19.33 -7.60
N VAL A 224 -8.03 19.18 -6.41
CA VAL A 224 -7.45 18.42 -5.31
C VAL A 224 -7.30 16.94 -5.66
N TYR A 225 -8.32 16.34 -6.30
CA TYR A 225 -8.28 14.93 -6.68
C TYR A 225 -7.26 14.69 -7.80
N GLU A 226 -7.18 15.58 -8.80
CA GLU A 226 -6.15 15.53 -9.85
C GLU A 226 -4.74 15.64 -9.26
N CYS A 227 -4.52 16.53 -8.28
CA CYS A 227 -3.24 16.64 -7.59
C CYS A 227 -2.86 15.36 -6.81
N LEU A 228 -3.84 14.67 -6.23
CA LEU A 228 -3.61 13.41 -5.51
C LEU A 228 -3.27 12.23 -6.45
N LEU A 229 -3.79 12.25 -7.67
CA LEU A 229 -3.60 11.19 -8.67
C LEU A 229 -2.75 11.65 -9.86
N ASP A 230 -2.04 12.76 -9.73
CA ASP A 230 -1.19 13.28 -10.80
C ASP A 230 -0.12 12.26 -11.20
N ARG A 231 -0.17 11.83 -12.46
CA ARG A 231 0.75 10.86 -13.05
C ARG A 231 1.97 11.51 -13.71
N THR A 232 2.04 12.85 -13.72
CA THR A 232 3.24 13.53 -14.23
C THR A 232 4.44 13.28 -13.32
N PRO A 233 5.67 13.26 -13.85
CA PRO A 233 6.88 13.07 -13.03
C PRO A 233 6.98 14.09 -11.89
N GLY A 234 6.56 15.34 -12.13
CA GLY A 234 6.51 16.38 -11.11
C GLY A 234 5.48 16.09 -10.00
N GLY A 235 4.27 15.67 -10.38
CA GLY A 235 3.22 15.29 -9.44
C GLY A 235 3.61 14.09 -8.59
N GLN A 236 4.25 13.08 -9.17
CA GLN A 236 4.74 11.91 -8.43
C GLN A 236 5.79 12.28 -7.39
N VAL A 237 6.69 13.20 -7.69
CA VAL A 237 7.67 13.71 -6.71
C VAL A 237 6.96 14.42 -5.55
N ILE A 238 5.93 15.23 -5.83
CA ILE A 238 5.13 15.88 -4.79
C ILE A 238 4.43 14.84 -3.92
N GLN A 239 3.83 13.80 -4.52
CA GLN A 239 3.19 12.70 -3.80
C GLN A 239 4.18 11.97 -2.88
N ILE A 240 5.38 11.67 -3.36
CA ILE A 240 6.47 11.09 -2.53
C ILE A 240 6.77 11.98 -1.33
N CYS A 241 6.93 13.29 -1.54
CA CYS A 241 7.20 14.25 -0.47
C CYS A 241 6.05 14.28 0.56
N VAL A 242 4.80 14.26 0.12
CA VAL A 242 3.61 14.21 0.99
C VAL A 242 3.59 12.92 1.81
N MET A 243 3.87 11.77 1.22
CA MET A 243 3.92 10.48 1.94
C MET A 243 5.05 10.43 2.96
N LEU A 244 6.21 10.97 2.63
CA LEU A 244 7.33 11.08 3.58
C LEU A 244 7.02 12.07 4.72
N ALA A 245 6.35 13.19 4.43
CA ALA A 245 5.89 14.13 5.45
C ALA A 245 4.85 13.49 6.37
N LEU A 246 3.91 12.71 5.84
CA LEU A 246 2.94 11.94 6.62
C LEU A 246 3.63 10.91 7.53
N THR A 247 4.63 10.20 7.01
CA THR A 247 5.46 9.27 7.77
C THR A 247 6.15 9.97 8.94
N ALA A 248 6.75 11.13 8.69
CA ALA A 248 7.39 11.94 9.72
C ALA A 248 6.39 12.44 10.76
N LEU A 249 5.22 12.92 10.33
CA LEU A 249 4.15 13.38 11.22
C LEU A 249 3.65 12.26 12.12
N CYS A 250 3.36 11.09 11.58
CA CYS A 250 2.95 9.91 12.37
C CYS A 250 4.01 9.51 13.38
N THR A 251 5.29 9.56 12.99
CA THR A 251 6.42 9.27 13.87
C THR A 251 6.50 10.30 15.02
N LEU A 252 6.37 11.59 14.72
CA LEU A 252 6.38 12.66 15.72
C LEU A 252 5.18 12.55 16.68
N LEU A 253 3.98 12.27 16.18
CA LEU A 253 2.79 12.06 16.99
C LEU A 253 3.00 10.87 17.93
N SER A 254 3.48 9.74 17.43
CA SER A 254 3.77 8.57 18.25
C SER A 254 4.78 8.87 19.35
N LEU A 255 5.85 9.59 19.03
CA LEU A 255 6.87 9.99 20.02
C LEU A 255 6.31 10.95 21.07
N ARG A 256 5.35 11.79 20.71
CA ARG A 256 4.70 12.73 21.62
C ARG A 256 3.69 12.02 22.54
N PHE A 257 2.81 11.21 21.98
CA PHE A 257 1.81 10.46 22.77
C PHE A 257 2.46 9.45 23.71
N PHE A 258 3.50 8.77 23.27
CA PHE A 258 4.26 7.83 24.12
C PHE A 258 5.02 8.49 25.28
N ARG A 259 5.06 9.83 25.34
CA ARG A 259 5.71 10.59 26.43
C ARG A 259 4.79 10.84 27.63
N TRP A 260 3.47 10.74 27.45
CA TRP A 260 2.48 11.22 28.45
C TRP A 260 1.88 10.10 29.32
N GLU A 261 2.18 8.83 29.06
CA GLU A 261 1.83 7.70 29.91
C GLU A 261 3.09 7.08 30.57
#